data_363887ecf7cf5c138805d27a3bfa38c0
#
_entry.id   363887ecf7cf5c138805d27a3bfa38c0
#
_cell.length_a   1.000
_cell.length_b   1.000
_cell.length_c   1.000
_cell.angle_alpha   90.00
_cell.angle_beta   90.00
_cell.angle_gamma   90.00
#
_symmetry.space_group_name_H-M   'P 1'
#
loop_
_entity.id
_entity.type
_entity.pdbx_description
1 polymer ?
#
loop_
_entity_poly.entity_id
_entity_poly.type
_entity_poly.pdbx_seq_one_letter_code
_entity_poly.pdbx_strand_id
1 'polypeptide(L)'
;MTVAGLIFSNIHDNNVPELTQKRTMASVPYGGRYRLIDFTLSNMVNAGISKIGILTQYNYQSLLDHVGSGKDWDLSRSEGGLKIIPPFITAFDNASKSTQSYTHRLESLMGAYNFISKSKEDYF
;
A
#
# COMPACT_ATOMS: atom_id res chain seq x y z
N MET A 1 -3.00 -23.86 0.26
CA MET A 1 -3.81 -22.62 0.24
C MET A 1 -2.85 -21.44 0.39
N THR A 2 -2.85 -20.54 -0.56
CA THR A 2 -1.96 -19.38 -0.58
C THR A 2 -2.76 -18.10 -0.48
N VAL A 3 -2.22 -17.11 0.25
CA VAL A 3 -2.88 -15.82 0.52
C VAL A 3 -1.94 -14.69 0.12
N ALA A 4 -2.45 -13.73 -0.63
CA ALA A 4 -1.77 -12.45 -0.88
C ALA A 4 -2.39 -11.36 0.00
N GLY A 5 -1.57 -10.43 0.46
CA GLY A 5 -2.03 -9.30 1.27
C GLY A 5 -2.14 -8.02 0.45
N LEU A 6 -3.13 -7.21 0.76
CA LEU A 6 -3.28 -5.86 0.21
C LEU A 6 -3.39 -4.85 1.36
N ILE A 7 -2.57 -3.81 1.29
CA ILE A 7 -2.55 -2.73 2.27
C ILE A 7 -2.99 -1.43 1.60
N PHE A 8 -3.93 -0.75 2.21
CA PHE A 8 -4.42 0.56 1.75
C PHE A 8 -3.73 1.66 2.56
N SER A 9 -2.80 2.36 1.96
CA SER A 9 -1.93 3.31 2.69
C SER A 9 -2.58 4.65 2.99
N ASN A 10 -3.58 5.07 2.21
CA ASN A 10 -4.13 6.44 2.24
C ASN A 10 -5.57 6.56 2.75
N ILE A 11 -6.27 5.45 3.00
CA ILE A 11 -7.72 5.49 3.28
C ILE A 11 -8.07 6.35 4.51
N HIS A 12 -7.18 6.40 5.50
CA HIS A 12 -7.43 7.12 6.75
C HIS A 12 -6.63 8.42 6.89
N ASP A 13 -6.03 8.93 5.81
CA ASP A 13 -5.19 10.13 5.86
C ASP A 13 -5.95 11.35 6.40
N ASN A 14 -7.22 11.48 6.08
CA ASN A 14 -8.06 12.60 6.51
C ASN A 14 -8.43 12.58 8.01
N ASN A 15 -8.19 11.46 8.69
CA ASN A 15 -8.51 11.34 10.10
C ASN A 15 -7.54 12.12 11.01
N VAL A 16 -6.30 12.31 10.55
CA VAL A 16 -5.25 13.02 11.27
C VAL A 16 -4.46 13.93 10.31
N PRO A 17 -5.09 14.99 9.81
CA PRO A 17 -4.51 15.82 8.75
C PRO A 17 -3.16 16.45 9.15
N GLU A 18 -2.93 16.73 10.42
CA GLU A 18 -1.68 17.29 10.92
C GLU A 18 -0.50 16.34 10.71
N LEU A 19 -0.73 15.04 10.76
CA LEU A 19 0.31 14.01 10.59
C LEU A 19 0.47 13.57 9.15
N THR A 20 -0.52 13.82 8.30
CA THR A 20 -0.58 13.31 6.93
C THR A 20 -0.40 14.37 5.85
N GLN A 21 0.04 15.57 6.20
CA GLN A 21 0.28 16.65 5.25
C GLN A 21 1.34 16.29 4.19
N LYS A 22 2.38 15.56 4.60
CA LYS A 22 3.53 15.22 3.74
C LYS A 22 3.73 13.71 3.56
N ARG A 23 2.92 12.91 4.20
CA ARG A 23 3.06 11.44 4.18
C ARG A 23 1.72 10.75 4.39
N THR A 24 1.64 9.49 3.94
CA THR A 24 0.46 8.66 4.16
C THR A 24 0.34 8.26 5.64
N MET A 25 -0.85 7.89 6.08
CA MET A 25 -1.06 7.32 7.41
C MET A 25 -0.13 6.13 7.67
N ALA A 26 0.04 5.27 6.68
CA ALA A 26 0.90 4.09 6.78
C ALA A 26 2.35 4.44 7.12
N SER A 27 2.85 5.60 6.71
CA SER A 27 4.23 6.03 6.95
C SER A 27 4.39 6.97 8.16
N VAL A 28 3.34 7.17 8.96
CA VAL A 28 3.42 7.97 10.19
C VAL A 28 4.33 7.27 11.20
N PRO A 29 5.36 7.97 11.75
CA PRO A 29 6.24 7.39 12.77
C PRO A 29 5.50 7.02 14.04
N TYR A 30 5.86 5.88 14.61
CA TYR A 30 5.31 5.40 15.87
C TYR A 30 6.37 4.56 16.61
N GLY A 31 6.51 4.79 17.89
CA GLY A 31 7.45 4.02 18.71
C GLY A 31 8.93 4.23 18.35
N GLY A 32 9.34 5.46 18.05
CA GLY A 32 10.71 5.79 17.70
C GLY A 32 11.01 5.63 16.21
N ARG A 33 11.83 4.65 15.84
CA ARG A 33 12.22 4.42 14.44
C ARG A 33 11.19 3.70 13.59
N TYR A 34 10.13 3.17 14.19
CA TYR A 34 9.09 2.42 13.49
C TYR A 34 8.06 3.36 12.87
N ARG A 35 7.30 2.81 11.92
CA ARG A 35 6.15 3.45 11.32
C ARG A 35 4.95 2.52 11.39
N LEU A 36 3.75 3.03 11.24
CA LEU A 36 2.52 2.22 11.39
C LEU A 36 2.53 1.01 10.45
N ILE A 37 3.03 1.16 9.24
CA ILE A 37 3.11 0.05 8.27
C ILE A 37 3.97 -1.12 8.76
N ASP A 38 4.97 -0.86 9.59
CA ASP A 38 5.89 -1.91 10.06
C ASP A 38 5.15 -2.99 10.84
N PHE A 39 4.16 -2.60 11.63
CA PHE A 39 3.34 -3.53 12.42
C PHE A 39 2.45 -4.38 11.50
N THR A 40 1.82 -3.77 10.50
CA THR A 40 0.98 -4.48 9.54
C THR A 40 1.80 -5.47 8.72
N LEU A 41 2.95 -5.05 8.17
CA LEU A 41 3.84 -5.94 7.43
C LEU A 41 4.34 -7.11 8.27
N SER A 42 4.75 -6.82 9.51
CA SER A 42 5.23 -7.87 10.43
C SER A 42 4.13 -8.87 10.74
N ASN A 43 2.91 -8.42 10.97
CA ASN A 43 1.77 -9.30 11.22
C ASN A 43 1.47 -10.20 10.01
N MET A 44 1.50 -9.64 8.80
CA MET A 44 1.26 -10.40 7.57
C MET A 44 2.34 -11.46 7.35
N VAL A 45 3.61 -11.08 7.49
CA VAL A 45 4.74 -12.01 7.33
C VAL A 45 4.68 -13.13 8.38
N ASN A 46 4.38 -12.80 9.62
CA ASN A 46 4.23 -13.79 10.69
C ASN A 46 3.04 -14.73 10.45
N ALA A 47 2.02 -14.28 9.73
CA ALA A 47 0.89 -15.10 9.30
C ALA A 47 1.20 -15.98 8.07
N GLY A 48 2.42 -15.92 7.53
CA GLY A 48 2.83 -16.69 6.37
C GLY A 48 2.52 -16.06 5.02
N ILE A 49 2.12 -14.79 4.99
CA ILE A 49 1.83 -14.06 3.75
C ILE A 49 3.15 -13.52 3.19
N SER A 50 3.55 -14.01 2.01
CA SER A 50 4.81 -13.63 1.37
C SER A 50 4.64 -12.76 0.13
N LYS A 51 3.42 -12.54 -0.33
CA LYS A 51 3.11 -11.62 -1.43
C LYS A 51 2.20 -10.52 -0.93
N ILE A 52 2.70 -9.28 -0.94
CA ILE A 52 1.99 -8.13 -0.37
C ILE A 52 2.03 -6.98 -1.37
N GLY A 53 0.88 -6.42 -1.67
CA GLY A 53 0.73 -5.19 -2.44
C GLY A 53 0.34 -4.03 -1.54
N ILE A 54 1.01 -2.89 -1.69
CA ILE A 54 0.66 -1.66 -0.99
C ILE A 54 0.06 -0.69 -1.99
N LEU A 55 -1.22 -0.40 -1.85
CA LEU A 55 -1.91 0.57 -2.69
C LEU A 55 -1.60 1.98 -2.19
N THR A 56 -1.14 2.82 -3.11
CA THR A 56 -0.75 4.20 -2.82
C THR A 56 -1.59 5.17 -3.65
N GLN A 57 -1.72 6.41 -3.19
CA GLN A 57 -2.41 7.47 -3.91
C GLN A 57 -1.53 8.71 -4.04
N TYR A 58 -1.29 9.43 -2.95
CA TYR A 58 -0.49 10.64 -2.90
C TYR A 58 0.39 10.61 -1.65
N ASN A 59 1.39 11.49 -1.61
CA ASN A 59 2.32 11.61 -0.46
C ASN A 59 2.99 10.29 -0.06
N TYR A 60 3.26 9.42 -1.03
CA TYR A 60 3.78 8.08 -0.77
C TYR A 60 5.31 7.97 -0.81
N GLN A 61 6.03 9.05 -1.09
CA GLN A 61 7.50 9.01 -1.19
C GLN A 61 8.15 8.57 0.12
N SER A 62 7.68 9.10 1.25
CA SER A 62 8.18 8.71 2.57
C SER A 62 7.93 7.23 2.86
N LEU A 63 6.81 6.69 2.40
CA LEU A 63 6.49 5.27 2.51
C LEU A 63 7.46 4.43 1.68
N LEU A 64 7.70 4.81 0.42
CA LEU A 64 8.66 4.12 -0.45
C LEU A 64 10.05 4.10 0.15
N ASP A 65 10.52 5.23 0.66
CA ASP A 65 11.86 5.35 1.24
C ASP A 65 12.01 4.45 2.46
N HIS A 66 10.96 4.35 3.28
CA HIS A 66 10.98 3.55 4.48
C HIS A 66 10.90 2.03 4.19
N VAL A 67 10.00 1.64 3.33
CA VAL A 67 9.75 0.23 3.02
C VAL A 67 10.83 -0.34 2.09
N GLY A 68 11.30 0.46 1.13
CA GLY A 68 12.29 0.04 0.15
C GLY A 68 11.82 -1.16 -0.66
N SER A 69 12.65 -2.18 -0.76
CA SER A 69 12.34 -3.43 -1.46
C SER A 69 11.64 -4.48 -0.59
N GLY A 70 11.38 -4.18 0.68
CA GLY A 70 10.83 -5.14 1.64
C GLY A 70 11.87 -6.09 2.23
N LYS A 71 13.16 -5.78 2.09
CA LYS A 71 14.27 -6.62 2.54
C LYS A 71 14.22 -6.93 4.04
N ASP A 72 13.84 -5.95 4.85
CA ASP A 72 13.79 -6.09 6.32
C ASP A 72 12.73 -7.11 6.77
N TRP A 73 11.76 -7.42 5.91
CA TRP A 73 10.71 -8.42 6.15
C TRP A 73 10.89 -9.69 5.31
N ASP A 74 12.04 -9.85 4.64
CA ASP A 74 12.31 -10.94 3.71
C ASP A 74 11.31 -11.00 2.53
N LEU A 75 10.87 -9.83 2.07
CA LEU A 75 9.90 -9.68 0.98
C LEU A 75 10.55 -9.21 -0.34
N SER A 76 11.89 -9.19 -0.41
CA SER A 76 12.63 -8.82 -1.61
C SER A 76 12.82 -10.05 -2.49
N ARG A 77 11.78 -10.43 -3.23
CA ARG A 77 11.75 -11.62 -4.09
C ARG A 77 11.32 -11.28 -5.50
N SER A 78 11.81 -12.04 -6.49
CA SER A 78 11.41 -11.89 -7.89
C SER A 78 9.98 -12.36 -8.14
N GLU A 79 9.56 -13.42 -7.46
CA GLU A 79 8.17 -13.88 -7.44
C GLU A 79 7.58 -13.73 -6.04
N GLY A 80 6.38 -13.20 -5.96
CA GLY A 80 5.79 -12.80 -4.69
C GLY A 80 6.48 -11.53 -4.15
N GLY A 81 6.64 -11.43 -2.83
CA GLY A 81 7.31 -10.31 -2.18
C GLY A 81 6.45 -9.05 -2.10
N LEU A 82 7.13 -7.92 -1.83
CA LEU A 82 6.48 -6.63 -1.67
C LEU A 82 6.41 -5.87 -2.99
N LYS A 83 5.24 -5.35 -3.31
CA LYS A 83 5.04 -4.48 -4.47
C LYS A 83 4.30 -3.22 -4.06
N ILE A 84 4.80 -2.08 -4.51
CA ILE A 84 4.10 -0.81 -4.38
C ILE A 84 3.23 -0.64 -5.63
N ILE A 85 1.94 -0.44 -5.42
CA ILE A 85 0.97 -0.24 -6.48
C ILE A 85 0.69 1.25 -6.57
N PRO A 86 1.13 1.91 -7.67
CA PRO A 86 0.93 3.35 -7.82
C PRO A 86 -0.53 3.70 -8.02
N PRO A 87 -0.92 4.97 -7.84
CA PRO A 87 -2.29 5.39 -8.07
C PRO A 87 -2.67 5.19 -9.55
N PHE A 88 -3.90 4.70 -9.76
CA PHE A 88 -4.46 4.57 -11.09
C PHE A 88 -5.00 5.94 -11.53
N ILE A 89 -4.30 6.58 -12.46
CA ILE A 89 -4.71 7.86 -13.03
C ILE A 89 -5.11 7.63 -14.47
N THR A 90 -6.38 7.86 -14.81
CA THR A 90 -6.84 7.85 -16.19
C THR A 90 -6.72 9.24 -16.81
N ALA A 91 -6.66 9.32 -18.14
CA ALA A 91 -6.67 10.59 -18.85
C ALA A 91 -7.95 11.39 -18.56
N PHE A 92 -9.03 10.73 -18.18
CA PHE A 92 -10.29 11.35 -17.76
C PHE A 92 -10.19 12.08 -16.44
N ASP A 93 -9.43 11.54 -15.49
CA ASP A 93 -9.26 12.12 -14.16
C ASP A 93 -8.46 13.42 -14.22
N ASN A 94 -7.58 13.56 -15.22
CA ASN A 94 -6.83 14.78 -15.46
C ASN A 94 -7.69 15.91 -16.04
N ALA A 95 -8.79 15.60 -16.72
CA ALA A 95 -9.68 16.57 -17.32
C ALA A 95 -10.73 17.12 -16.34
N SER A 96 -11.13 16.32 -15.37
CA SER A 96 -11.94 16.75 -14.23
C SER A 96 -11.00 17.12 -13.10
N LYS A 97 -10.92 18.39 -12.76
CA LYS A 97 -10.15 18.90 -11.61
C LYS A 97 -10.66 18.39 -10.24
N SER A 98 -11.50 17.39 -10.23
CA SER A 98 -11.85 16.67 -9.03
C SER A 98 -10.78 15.60 -8.81
N THR A 99 -9.83 15.92 -7.98
CA THR A 99 -9.00 14.96 -7.28
C THR A 99 -9.92 14.05 -6.44
N GLN A 100 -10.66 13.19 -7.10
CA GLN A 100 -11.29 12.08 -6.39
C GLN A 100 -10.20 11.06 -6.11
N SER A 101 -9.49 11.32 -5.03
CA SER A 101 -8.74 10.26 -4.36
C SER A 101 -9.72 9.12 -4.13
N TYR A 102 -9.29 7.89 -4.39
CA TYR A 102 -10.07 6.70 -4.06
C TYR A 102 -10.52 6.76 -2.60
N THR A 103 -11.76 7.13 -2.38
CA THR A 103 -12.30 7.29 -1.03
C THR A 103 -12.75 5.95 -0.44
N HIS A 104 -12.93 4.95 -1.28
CA HIS A 104 -13.42 3.64 -0.88
C HIS A 104 -12.46 2.51 -1.26
N ARG A 105 -12.43 1.47 -0.43
CA ARG A 105 -11.56 0.31 -0.64
C ARG A 105 -11.80 -0.38 -1.98
N LEU A 106 -13.04 -0.44 -2.42
CA LEU A 106 -13.40 -1.08 -3.68
C LEU A 106 -12.80 -0.35 -4.88
N GLU A 107 -12.86 0.99 -4.88
CA GLU A 107 -12.24 1.80 -5.93
C GLU A 107 -10.72 1.63 -5.97
N SER A 108 -10.10 1.56 -4.80
CA SER A 108 -8.66 1.29 -4.69
C SER A 108 -8.30 -0.08 -5.23
N LEU A 109 -9.14 -1.09 -5.01
CA LEU A 109 -8.94 -2.44 -5.55
C LEU A 109 -8.98 -2.47 -7.08
N MET A 110 -9.78 -1.63 -7.71
CA MET A 110 -9.79 -1.51 -9.17
C MET A 110 -8.43 -1.05 -9.71
N GLY A 111 -7.73 -0.17 -8.98
CA GLY A 111 -6.35 0.23 -9.30
C GLY A 111 -5.33 -0.90 -9.15
N ALA A 112 -5.65 -1.93 -8.37
CA ALA A 112 -4.80 -3.09 -8.15
C ALA A 112 -5.12 -4.27 -9.10
N TYR A 113 -5.92 -4.06 -10.13
CA TYR A 113 -6.39 -5.12 -11.03
C TYR A 113 -5.24 -5.98 -11.58
N ASN A 114 -4.16 -5.36 -12.05
CA ASN A 114 -3.03 -6.08 -12.60
C ASN A 114 -2.32 -6.95 -11.55
N PHE A 115 -2.22 -6.46 -10.32
CA PHE A 115 -1.64 -7.23 -9.22
C PHE A 115 -2.50 -8.45 -8.90
N ILE A 116 -3.81 -8.26 -8.81
CA ILE A 116 -4.76 -9.33 -8.49
C ILE A 116 -4.84 -10.35 -9.62
N SER A 117 -4.98 -9.91 -10.87
CA SER A 117 -5.15 -10.80 -12.02
C SER A 117 -3.93 -11.64 -12.35
N LYS A 118 -2.73 -11.12 -12.07
CA LYS A 118 -1.48 -11.86 -12.26
C LYS A 118 -1.09 -12.71 -11.06
N SER A 119 -1.83 -12.61 -9.99
CA SER A 119 -1.57 -13.35 -8.76
C SER A 119 -1.98 -14.81 -8.91
N LYS A 120 -1.15 -15.69 -8.39
CA LYS A 120 -1.42 -17.13 -8.37
C LYS A 120 -1.99 -17.59 -7.03
N GLU A 121 -2.14 -16.66 -6.11
CA GLU A 121 -2.66 -16.95 -4.77
C GLU A 121 -4.18 -17.18 -4.80
N ASP A 122 -4.65 -18.04 -3.90
CA ASP A 122 -6.05 -18.43 -3.85
C ASP A 122 -6.92 -17.34 -3.20
N TYR A 123 -6.36 -16.55 -2.28
CA TYR A 123 -7.09 -15.55 -1.49
C TYR A 123 -6.32 -14.25 -1.34
N PHE A 124 -7.08 -13.22 -1.05
CA PHE A 124 -6.57 -11.88 -0.75
C PHE A 124 -7.11 -11.37 0.59
#